data_df0609ef4979cb96e717274be2705593
#
_entry.id   df0609ef4979cb96e717274be2705593
#
_cell.length_a   1.000
_cell.length_b   1.000
_cell.length_c   1.000
_cell.angle_alpha   90.00
_cell.angle_beta   90.00
_cell.angle_gamma   90.00
#
_symmetry.space_group_name_H-M   'P 1'
#
loop_
_entity.id
_entity.type
_entity.pdbx_description
1 polymer ?
#
loop_
_entity_poly.entity_id
_entity_poly.type
_entity_poly.pdbx_seq_one_letter_code
_entity_poly.pdbx_strand_id
1 'polypeptide(L)'
;MKSLLPVKPTLPTPSRLIFILLIITAFFLPSPYVILSPGNPQNILGSAITISGTKVYPTTGKLSVTSVLVTDPDSYITGFDVLYGWIDKNRVVLPRAQVYPEGESAAESVKIGADEMSGSQINATAAALDHLGYKNEATLVIVEVNKKSNAVGNFVAGDQIISVNNKIYDSSAQIMDYLDQKKPGDLISIKVLRAGKEVISREIKLSARDDGSAFIGINIQSQFDFPFDVKIKLAETGGPSGGLIFALGIVDKLTSQDLVRYRNIAGTGTITTDGRVGPIGGIAEK
;
A
#
# COMPACT_ATOMS: atom_id res chain seq x y z
N MET A 1 -6.08 -72.49 -23.68
CA MET A 1 -6.34 -71.01 -23.64
C MET A 1 -5.06 -70.30 -23.22
N LYS A 2 -4.34 -69.69 -24.18
CA LYS A 2 -3.19 -68.84 -23.82
C LYS A 2 -3.72 -67.43 -23.35
N SER A 3 -3.48 -67.09 -22.14
CA SER A 3 -3.81 -65.76 -21.62
C SER A 3 -2.92 -64.73 -22.30
N LEU A 4 -3.49 -63.88 -23.13
CA LEU A 4 -2.83 -62.69 -23.68
C LEU A 4 -2.67 -61.67 -22.52
N LEU A 5 -1.48 -61.60 -21.98
CA LEU A 5 -1.14 -60.49 -21.05
C LEU A 5 -1.20 -59.17 -21.84
N PRO A 6 -1.81 -58.11 -21.29
CA PRO A 6 -1.87 -56.83 -21.98
C PRO A 6 -0.46 -56.25 -22.17
N VAL A 7 -0.09 -56.03 -23.42
CA VAL A 7 1.16 -55.36 -23.78
C VAL A 7 1.07 -53.93 -23.28
N LYS A 8 1.88 -53.55 -22.31
CA LYS A 8 1.99 -52.17 -21.87
C LYS A 8 2.48 -51.30 -23.03
N PRO A 9 1.77 -50.26 -23.43
CA PRO A 9 2.23 -49.38 -24.50
C PRO A 9 3.51 -48.68 -24.03
N THR A 10 4.64 -49.03 -24.63
CA THR A 10 5.91 -48.35 -24.38
C THR A 10 6.13 -47.33 -25.49
N LEU A 11 6.22 -46.02 -25.10
CA LEU A 11 6.58 -44.96 -26.03
C LEU A 11 7.96 -45.27 -26.68
N PRO A 12 8.13 -45.06 -27.99
CA PRO A 12 9.44 -45.20 -28.66
C PRO A 12 10.47 -44.26 -28.01
N THR A 13 11.73 -44.72 -28.00
CA THR A 13 12.84 -43.98 -27.36
C THR A 13 12.95 -42.49 -27.77
N PRO A 14 12.84 -42.14 -29.08
CA PRO A 14 12.89 -40.75 -29.51
C PRO A 14 11.74 -39.91 -28.95
N SER A 15 10.52 -40.48 -28.86
CA SER A 15 9.38 -39.76 -28.26
C SER A 15 9.56 -39.50 -26.78
N ARG A 16 10.21 -40.39 -26.03
CA ARG A 16 10.56 -40.18 -24.61
C ARG A 16 11.57 -39.06 -24.45
N LEU A 17 12.60 -39.03 -25.31
CA LEU A 17 13.61 -37.95 -25.29
C LEU A 17 13.01 -36.58 -25.60
N ILE A 18 12.13 -36.51 -26.62
CA ILE A 18 11.40 -35.27 -26.95
C ILE A 18 10.52 -34.84 -25.80
N PHE A 19 9.80 -35.77 -25.17
CA PHE A 19 8.92 -35.45 -24.03
C PHE A 19 9.72 -34.94 -22.81
N ILE A 20 10.86 -35.56 -22.50
CA ILE A 20 11.78 -35.10 -21.44
C ILE A 20 12.32 -33.71 -21.77
N LEU A 21 12.75 -33.47 -23.00
CA LEU A 21 13.23 -32.18 -23.45
C LEU A 21 12.15 -31.09 -23.31
N LEU A 22 10.91 -31.39 -23.72
CA LEU A 22 9.78 -30.46 -23.57
C LEU A 22 9.49 -30.14 -22.10
N ILE A 23 9.53 -31.13 -21.20
CA ILE A 23 9.38 -30.90 -19.75
C ILE A 23 10.50 -30.00 -19.24
N ILE A 24 11.76 -30.33 -19.55
CA ILE A 24 12.90 -29.52 -19.13
C ILE A 24 12.75 -28.09 -19.64
N THR A 25 12.41 -27.92 -20.92
CA THR A 25 12.20 -26.58 -21.50
C THR A 25 11.08 -25.83 -20.80
N ALA A 26 9.95 -26.48 -20.51
CA ALA A 26 8.82 -25.86 -19.79
C ALA A 26 9.19 -25.37 -18.40
N PHE A 27 10.10 -26.05 -17.69
CA PHE A 27 10.58 -25.62 -16.38
C PHE A 27 11.44 -24.35 -16.41
N PHE A 28 12.07 -24.05 -17.55
CA PHE A 28 12.92 -22.86 -17.71
C PHE A 28 12.24 -21.72 -18.46
N LEU A 29 10.99 -21.89 -18.92
CA LEU A 29 10.25 -20.81 -19.54
C LEU A 29 9.79 -19.78 -18.48
N PRO A 30 9.74 -18.48 -18.84
CA PRO A 30 9.21 -17.46 -17.98
C PRO A 30 7.74 -17.72 -17.67
N SER A 31 7.37 -17.58 -16.44
CA SER A 31 6.05 -17.88 -15.90
C SER A 31 5.36 -16.58 -15.47
N PRO A 32 4.06 -16.38 -15.72
CA PRO A 32 3.32 -15.18 -15.37
C PRO A 32 2.89 -15.17 -13.89
N TYR A 33 3.79 -15.56 -13.01
CA TYR A 33 3.57 -15.61 -11.58
C TYR A 33 4.54 -14.69 -10.82
N VAL A 34 4.15 -14.34 -9.61
CA VAL A 34 4.99 -13.68 -8.60
C VAL A 34 5.03 -14.53 -7.35
N ILE A 35 6.10 -14.42 -6.59
CA ILE A 35 6.32 -15.18 -5.37
C ILE A 35 6.35 -14.20 -4.21
N LEU A 36 5.48 -14.43 -3.24
CA LEU A 36 5.46 -13.73 -1.97
C LEU A 36 6.21 -14.57 -0.93
N SER A 37 7.01 -13.92 -0.12
CA SER A 37 7.75 -14.55 0.98
C SER A 37 7.81 -13.63 2.20
N PRO A 38 7.95 -14.16 3.44
CA PRO A 38 8.09 -13.36 4.63
C PRO A 38 9.29 -12.42 4.55
N GLY A 39 9.06 -11.15 4.87
CA GLY A 39 10.13 -10.18 5.07
C GLY A 39 10.68 -10.23 6.50
N ASN A 40 11.85 -9.63 6.72
CA ASN A 40 12.43 -9.53 8.03
C ASN A 40 11.72 -8.45 8.86
N PRO A 41 11.23 -8.76 10.08
CA PRO A 41 10.66 -7.75 10.96
C PRO A 41 11.67 -6.66 11.31
N GLN A 42 11.30 -5.39 11.12
CA GLN A 42 12.16 -4.24 11.40
C GLN A 42 11.71 -3.53 12.69
N ASN A 43 12.61 -3.43 13.67
CA ASN A 43 12.32 -2.72 14.92
C ASN A 43 12.27 -1.21 14.68
N ILE A 44 11.14 -0.59 15.06
CA ILE A 44 10.89 0.84 14.84
C ILE A 44 11.24 1.73 16.04
N LEU A 45 11.42 1.18 17.24
CA LEU A 45 11.70 1.96 18.46
C LEU A 45 13.13 2.50 18.54
N GLY A 46 14.07 1.88 17.84
CA GLY A 46 15.47 2.33 17.79
C GLY A 46 15.62 3.65 17.03
N SER A 47 16.49 3.64 16.04
CA SER A 47 16.77 4.79 15.16
C SER A 47 15.74 4.98 14.04
N ALA A 48 14.80 4.05 13.85
CA ALA A 48 13.83 4.13 12.78
C ALA A 48 12.86 5.31 12.97
N ILE A 49 12.31 5.51 14.18
CA ILE A 49 11.48 6.68 14.50
C ILE A 49 12.34 7.70 15.25
N THR A 50 12.53 8.87 14.65
CA THR A 50 13.21 10.02 15.24
C THR A 50 12.22 11.16 15.44
N ILE A 51 12.14 11.70 16.64
CA ILE A 51 11.27 12.83 17.01
C ILE A 51 12.15 13.95 17.52
N SER A 52 11.95 15.16 17.01
CA SER A 52 12.70 16.36 17.42
C SER A 52 11.76 17.54 17.64
N GLY A 53 12.14 18.45 18.55
CA GLY A 53 11.33 19.60 18.91
C GLY A 53 10.39 19.36 20.10
N THR A 54 10.40 18.18 20.72
CA THR A 54 9.63 17.86 21.92
C THR A 54 10.36 16.84 22.81
N LYS A 55 9.80 16.60 24.01
CA LYS A 55 10.34 15.62 24.96
C LYS A 55 10.06 14.19 24.46
N VAL A 56 11.10 13.38 24.37
CA VAL A 56 11.05 11.96 24.03
C VAL A 56 11.41 11.12 25.25
N TYR A 57 10.68 10.03 25.45
CA TYR A 57 10.91 9.10 26.57
C TYR A 57 11.69 7.88 26.10
N PRO A 58 12.50 7.27 26.98
CA PRO A 58 13.19 6.02 26.68
C PRO A 58 12.18 4.87 26.49
N THR A 59 12.41 4.05 25.51
CA THR A 59 11.60 2.88 25.21
C THR A 59 12.39 1.60 25.48
N THR A 60 11.72 0.50 25.85
CA THR A 60 12.35 -0.80 26.09
C THR A 60 11.80 -1.87 25.16
N GLY A 61 12.47 -3.02 25.06
CA GLY A 61 12.05 -4.10 24.18
C GLY A 61 12.15 -3.77 22.69
N LYS A 62 11.30 -4.41 21.90
CA LYS A 62 11.23 -4.20 20.45
C LYS A 62 9.77 -4.11 19.98
N LEU A 63 9.49 -3.14 19.18
CA LEU A 63 8.25 -3.05 18.41
C LEU A 63 8.64 -3.11 16.92
N SER A 64 8.23 -4.18 16.25
CA SER A 64 8.67 -4.46 14.89
C SER A 64 7.50 -4.43 13.91
N VAL A 65 7.70 -3.77 12.77
CA VAL A 65 6.80 -3.87 11.63
C VAL A 65 7.16 -5.13 10.83
N THR A 66 6.13 -5.91 10.45
CA THR A 66 6.29 -7.05 9.55
C THR A 66 6.03 -6.61 8.10
N SER A 67 6.73 -7.23 7.17
CA SER A 67 6.62 -6.98 5.72
C SER A 67 6.54 -8.28 4.95
N VAL A 68 6.17 -8.18 3.68
CA VAL A 68 6.21 -9.26 2.71
C VAL A 68 7.17 -8.85 1.60
N LEU A 69 8.02 -9.75 1.19
CA LEU A 69 8.84 -9.61 -0.01
C LEU A 69 8.04 -10.15 -1.19
N VAL A 70 7.88 -9.34 -2.21
CA VAL A 70 7.22 -9.72 -3.46
C VAL A 70 8.26 -9.63 -4.57
N THR A 71 8.34 -10.64 -5.43
CA THR A 71 9.23 -10.57 -6.60
C THR A 71 8.77 -9.43 -7.52
N ASP A 72 9.73 -8.67 -8.05
CA ASP A 72 9.44 -7.54 -8.92
C ASP A 72 8.64 -7.94 -10.17
N PRO A 73 7.83 -7.05 -10.73
CA PRO A 73 7.03 -7.34 -11.91
C PRO A 73 7.86 -7.75 -13.14
N ASP A 74 9.11 -7.29 -13.24
CA ASP A 74 10.02 -7.60 -14.33
C ASP A 74 10.94 -8.82 -14.04
N SER A 75 10.75 -9.48 -12.89
CA SER A 75 11.56 -10.63 -12.49
C SER A 75 11.32 -11.82 -13.40
N TYR A 76 12.40 -12.51 -13.77
CA TYR A 76 12.35 -13.75 -14.52
C TYR A 76 12.04 -14.91 -13.57
N ILE A 77 10.76 -15.26 -13.45
CA ILE A 77 10.28 -16.38 -12.64
C ILE A 77 10.08 -17.58 -13.54
N THR A 78 10.74 -18.69 -13.21
CA THR A 78 10.66 -19.94 -13.98
C THR A 78 9.59 -20.89 -13.41
N GLY A 79 9.22 -21.90 -14.19
CA GLY A 79 8.36 -22.98 -13.68
C GLY A 79 8.97 -23.72 -12.49
N PHE A 80 10.31 -23.76 -12.37
CA PHE A 80 11.01 -24.33 -11.22
C PHE A 80 10.80 -23.47 -9.97
N ASP A 81 10.90 -22.15 -10.08
CA ASP A 81 10.66 -21.22 -8.98
C ASP A 81 9.23 -21.32 -8.45
N VAL A 82 8.26 -21.45 -9.38
CA VAL A 82 6.84 -21.65 -9.05
C VAL A 82 6.64 -22.96 -8.28
N LEU A 83 7.23 -24.08 -8.77
CA LEU A 83 7.14 -25.37 -8.10
C LEU A 83 7.76 -25.32 -6.70
N TYR A 84 8.93 -24.70 -6.58
CA TYR A 84 9.59 -24.51 -5.29
C TYR A 84 8.74 -23.64 -4.34
N GLY A 85 8.14 -22.57 -4.86
CA GLY A 85 7.24 -21.70 -4.09
C GLY A 85 5.98 -22.44 -3.58
N TRP A 86 5.46 -23.41 -4.33
CA TRP A 86 4.32 -24.23 -3.87
C TRP A 86 4.68 -25.27 -2.81
N ILE A 87 5.93 -25.74 -2.80
CA ILE A 87 6.39 -26.71 -1.81
C ILE A 87 6.77 -26.04 -0.50
N ASP A 88 7.29 -24.81 -0.56
CA ASP A 88 7.67 -24.03 0.62
C ASP A 88 6.43 -23.43 1.29
N LYS A 89 6.13 -23.87 2.50
CA LYS A 89 4.95 -23.44 3.27
C LYS A 89 4.95 -21.94 3.63
N ASN A 90 6.11 -21.30 3.56
CA ASN A 90 6.25 -19.87 3.86
C ASN A 90 6.16 -18.99 2.61
N ARG A 91 5.86 -19.57 1.45
CA ARG A 91 5.75 -18.83 0.19
C ARG A 91 4.36 -18.98 -0.41
N VAL A 92 3.92 -17.92 -1.07
CA VAL A 92 2.69 -17.93 -1.85
C VAL A 92 3.02 -17.56 -3.29
N VAL A 93 2.48 -18.32 -4.22
CA VAL A 93 2.60 -18.06 -5.65
C VAL A 93 1.26 -17.55 -6.16
N LEU A 94 1.26 -16.34 -6.70
CA LEU A 94 0.07 -15.70 -7.25
C LEU A 94 0.28 -15.36 -8.73
N PRO A 95 -0.79 -15.40 -9.55
CA PRO A 95 -0.74 -14.81 -10.88
C PRO A 95 -0.28 -13.35 -10.83
N ARG A 96 0.66 -12.96 -11.71
CA ARG A 96 1.20 -11.60 -11.77
C ARG A 96 0.09 -10.54 -11.86
N ALA A 97 -0.94 -10.80 -12.66
CA ALA A 97 -2.07 -9.88 -12.85
C ALA A 97 -2.93 -9.64 -11.59
N GLN A 98 -2.77 -10.45 -10.54
CA GLN A 98 -3.45 -10.22 -9.25
C GLN A 98 -2.68 -9.27 -8.33
N VAL A 99 -1.39 -9.08 -8.59
CA VAL A 99 -0.50 -8.26 -7.74
C VAL A 99 -0.12 -6.96 -8.42
N TYR A 100 0.15 -7.02 -9.72
CA TYR A 100 0.57 -5.88 -10.52
C TYR A 100 -0.38 -5.62 -11.69
N PRO A 101 -0.80 -4.37 -11.92
CA PRO A 101 -1.50 -3.97 -13.13
C PRO A 101 -0.75 -4.37 -14.40
N GLU A 102 -1.47 -4.49 -15.50
CA GLU A 102 -0.88 -4.83 -16.78
C GLU A 102 0.06 -3.72 -17.26
N GLY A 103 1.31 -4.08 -17.58
CA GLY A 103 2.34 -3.15 -18.05
C GLY A 103 3.10 -2.41 -16.94
N GLU A 104 2.82 -2.63 -15.67
CA GLU A 104 3.57 -2.02 -14.56
C GLU A 104 5.01 -2.53 -14.54
N SER A 105 5.96 -1.60 -14.47
CA SER A 105 7.39 -1.85 -14.35
C SER A 105 7.86 -1.90 -12.88
N ALA A 106 9.03 -2.50 -12.62
CA ALA A 106 9.63 -2.52 -11.29
C ALA A 106 9.85 -1.10 -10.72
N ALA A 107 10.32 -0.16 -11.56
CA ALA A 107 10.53 1.22 -11.13
C ALA A 107 9.22 1.94 -10.74
N GLU A 108 8.14 1.65 -11.44
CA GLU A 108 6.80 2.20 -11.16
C GLU A 108 6.23 1.61 -9.87
N SER A 109 6.36 0.29 -9.68
CA SER A 109 5.96 -0.40 -8.46
C SER A 109 6.70 0.13 -7.22
N VAL A 110 8.02 0.33 -7.32
CA VAL A 110 8.83 0.93 -6.24
C VAL A 110 8.35 2.34 -5.90
N LYS A 111 8.04 3.16 -6.91
CA LYS A 111 7.52 4.51 -6.70
C LYS A 111 6.16 4.48 -6.01
N ILE A 112 5.23 3.66 -6.50
CA ILE A 112 3.90 3.50 -5.88
C ILE A 112 4.05 3.08 -4.42
N GLY A 113 4.85 2.05 -4.14
CA GLY A 113 5.11 1.58 -2.78
C GLY A 113 5.73 2.65 -1.86
N ALA A 114 6.62 3.50 -2.39
CA ALA A 114 7.22 4.61 -1.65
C ALA A 114 6.19 5.72 -1.33
N ASP A 115 5.33 6.05 -2.28
CA ASP A 115 4.26 7.04 -2.10
C ASP A 115 3.23 6.55 -1.06
N GLU A 116 2.84 5.29 -1.12
CA GLU A 116 1.95 4.65 -0.14
C GLU A 116 2.58 4.61 1.26
N MET A 117 3.87 4.30 1.36
CA MET A 117 4.62 4.33 2.62
C MET A 117 4.66 5.73 3.21
N SER A 118 4.92 6.76 2.39
CA SER A 118 4.90 8.16 2.81
C SER A 118 3.53 8.56 3.37
N GLY A 119 2.45 8.22 2.67
CA GLY A 119 1.08 8.42 3.15
C GLY A 119 0.80 7.71 4.48
N SER A 120 1.27 6.47 4.62
CA SER A 120 1.13 5.67 5.84
C SER A 120 1.85 6.31 7.03
N GLN A 121 3.05 6.87 6.83
CA GLN A 121 3.81 7.58 7.87
C GLN A 121 3.11 8.87 8.32
N ILE A 122 2.53 9.62 7.37
CA ILE A 122 1.74 10.83 7.66
C ILE A 122 0.50 10.46 8.48
N ASN A 123 -0.26 9.47 8.03
CA ASN A 123 -1.45 9.00 8.74
C ASN A 123 -1.14 8.51 10.16
N ALA A 124 -0.07 7.74 10.30
CA ALA A 124 0.39 7.24 11.60
C ALA A 124 0.78 8.37 12.55
N THR A 125 1.48 9.40 12.04
CA THR A 125 1.87 10.57 12.82
C THR A 125 0.63 11.35 13.25
N ALA A 126 -0.29 11.62 12.32
CA ALA A 126 -1.53 12.33 12.63
C ALA A 126 -2.36 11.59 13.69
N ALA A 127 -2.59 10.28 13.50
CA ALA A 127 -3.34 9.45 14.45
C ALA A 127 -2.68 9.41 15.84
N ALA A 128 -1.35 9.26 15.90
CA ALA A 128 -0.62 9.22 17.17
C ALA A 128 -0.69 10.56 17.90
N LEU A 129 -0.53 11.66 17.20
CA LEU A 129 -0.56 13.01 17.81
C LEU A 129 -1.98 13.41 18.23
N ASP A 130 -2.99 13.05 17.44
CA ASP A 130 -4.39 13.26 17.81
C ASP A 130 -4.75 12.47 19.08
N HIS A 131 -4.35 11.19 19.15
CA HIS A 131 -4.52 10.34 20.34
C HIS A 131 -3.88 10.96 21.60
N LEU A 132 -2.76 11.64 21.43
CA LEU A 132 -2.04 12.31 22.52
C LEU A 132 -2.57 13.72 22.83
N GLY A 133 -3.61 14.18 22.14
CA GLY A 133 -4.26 15.47 22.35
C GLY A 133 -3.54 16.65 21.70
N TYR A 134 -2.60 16.43 20.81
CA TYR A 134 -2.03 17.49 19.98
C TYR A 134 -3.01 17.85 18.85
N LYS A 135 -3.25 19.15 18.67
CA LYS A 135 -4.07 19.61 17.55
C LYS A 135 -3.28 19.46 16.25
N ASN A 136 -3.83 18.72 15.31
CA ASN A 136 -3.31 18.55 13.97
C ASN A 136 -4.33 19.14 12.99
N GLU A 137 -4.02 20.27 12.38
CA GLU A 137 -4.87 20.80 11.31
C GLU A 137 -4.50 20.15 9.99
N ALA A 138 -5.44 19.44 9.41
CA ALA A 138 -5.25 18.80 8.11
C ALA A 138 -5.61 19.78 6.99
N THR A 139 -4.72 19.95 6.04
CA THR A 139 -5.00 20.60 4.77
C THR A 139 -5.08 19.55 3.68
N LEU A 140 -6.21 19.45 2.98
CA LEU A 140 -6.38 18.52 1.88
C LEU A 140 -5.84 19.17 0.60
N VAL A 141 -4.80 18.58 0.01
CA VAL A 141 -4.14 19.12 -1.18
C VAL A 141 -4.31 18.17 -2.35
N ILE A 142 -4.64 18.72 -3.50
CA ILE A 142 -4.65 17.97 -4.77
C ILE A 142 -3.19 17.78 -5.20
N VAL A 143 -2.73 16.53 -5.24
CA VAL A 143 -1.36 16.20 -5.65
C VAL A 143 -1.28 15.83 -7.13
N GLU A 144 -2.38 15.35 -7.70
CA GLU A 144 -2.45 14.96 -9.11
C GLU A 144 -3.87 15.10 -9.66
N VAL A 145 -3.98 15.42 -10.94
CA VAL A 145 -5.24 15.44 -11.69
C VAL A 145 -5.19 14.39 -12.79
N ASN A 146 -6.15 13.46 -12.78
CA ASN A 146 -6.23 12.39 -13.75
C ASN A 146 -6.62 12.96 -15.13
N LYS A 147 -5.76 12.76 -16.12
CA LYS A 147 -5.92 13.29 -17.50
C LYS A 147 -7.17 12.81 -18.23
N LYS A 148 -7.77 11.71 -17.79
CA LYS A 148 -8.99 11.12 -18.38
C LYS A 148 -10.27 11.51 -17.61
N SER A 149 -10.22 12.50 -16.71
CA SER A 149 -11.36 12.91 -15.89
C SER A 149 -11.87 14.32 -16.24
N ASN A 150 -13.06 14.63 -15.76
CA ASN A 150 -13.65 15.97 -15.88
C ASN A 150 -12.98 17.01 -14.97
N ALA A 151 -12.00 16.62 -14.14
CA ALA A 151 -11.22 17.51 -13.30
C ALA A 151 -10.18 18.32 -14.09
N VAL A 152 -9.80 17.84 -15.29
CA VAL A 152 -8.81 18.50 -16.16
C VAL A 152 -9.26 19.91 -16.52
N GLY A 153 -8.34 20.88 -16.36
CA GLY A 153 -8.63 22.30 -16.63
C GLY A 153 -9.39 23.03 -15.50
N ASN A 154 -9.94 22.28 -14.53
CA ASN A 154 -10.62 22.85 -13.37
C ASN A 154 -9.71 22.95 -12.15
N PHE A 155 -8.85 21.95 -11.94
CA PHE A 155 -7.92 21.87 -10.83
C PHE A 155 -6.49 21.67 -11.31
N VAL A 156 -5.55 21.99 -10.42
CA VAL A 156 -4.11 21.77 -10.61
C VAL A 156 -3.51 21.19 -9.33
N ALA A 157 -2.36 20.51 -9.46
CA ALA A 157 -1.60 20.08 -8.31
C ALA A 157 -1.19 21.30 -7.44
N GLY A 158 -1.34 21.17 -6.13
CA GLY A 158 -1.14 22.26 -5.17
C GLY A 158 -2.40 23.03 -4.78
N ASP A 159 -3.55 22.79 -5.42
CA ASP A 159 -4.83 23.33 -4.97
C ASP A 159 -5.20 22.72 -3.61
N GLN A 160 -5.52 23.57 -2.61
CA GLN A 160 -6.00 23.16 -1.31
C GLN A 160 -7.52 23.07 -1.30
N ILE A 161 -8.09 21.93 -0.95
CA ILE A 161 -9.55 21.75 -0.89
C ILE A 161 -10.09 22.42 0.36
N ILE A 162 -10.95 23.40 0.21
CA ILE A 162 -11.66 24.07 1.30
C ILE A 162 -12.95 23.34 1.65
N SER A 163 -13.72 22.94 0.64
CA SER A 163 -15.00 22.26 0.85
C SER A 163 -15.44 21.48 -0.38
N VAL A 164 -16.23 20.42 -0.16
CA VAL A 164 -16.96 19.70 -1.20
C VAL A 164 -18.45 19.79 -0.88
N ASN A 165 -19.24 20.31 -1.82
CA ASN A 165 -20.67 20.63 -1.64
C ASN A 165 -20.93 21.46 -0.36
N ASN A 166 -20.11 22.49 -0.12
CA ASN A 166 -20.13 23.38 1.05
C ASN A 166 -19.90 22.69 2.40
N LYS A 167 -19.48 21.41 2.41
CA LYS A 167 -19.06 20.68 3.62
C LYS A 167 -17.55 20.63 3.69
N ILE A 168 -16.99 20.91 4.86
CA ILE A 168 -15.56 20.77 5.16
C ILE A 168 -15.33 19.31 5.55
N TYR A 169 -14.20 18.76 5.12
CA TYR A 169 -13.76 17.41 5.40
C TYR A 169 -12.35 17.46 5.98
N ASP A 170 -12.10 16.65 7.01
CA ASP A 170 -10.84 16.63 7.73
C ASP A 170 -9.85 15.59 7.14
N SER A 171 -10.33 14.74 6.23
CA SER A 171 -9.49 13.74 5.58
C SER A 171 -9.98 13.39 4.18
N SER A 172 -9.05 12.92 3.34
CA SER A 172 -9.38 12.38 2.01
C SER A 172 -10.32 11.16 2.09
N ALA A 173 -10.19 10.35 3.15
CA ALA A 173 -11.07 9.21 3.39
C ALA A 173 -12.53 9.62 3.54
N GLN A 174 -12.82 10.70 4.29
CA GLN A 174 -14.18 11.22 4.43
C GLN A 174 -14.76 11.69 3.09
N ILE A 175 -13.93 12.27 2.21
CA ILE A 175 -14.36 12.64 0.85
C ILE A 175 -14.66 11.38 0.03
N MET A 176 -13.85 10.33 0.16
CA MET A 176 -14.11 9.05 -0.53
C MET A 176 -15.41 8.40 -0.03
N ASP A 177 -15.63 8.31 1.29
CA ASP A 177 -16.87 7.81 1.90
C ASP A 177 -18.11 8.59 1.38
N TYR A 178 -17.95 9.89 1.15
CA TYR A 178 -19.02 10.72 0.55
C TYR A 178 -19.24 10.38 -0.93
N LEU A 179 -18.16 10.16 -1.70
CA LEU A 179 -18.24 9.82 -3.12
C LEU A 179 -18.82 8.44 -3.39
N ASP A 180 -18.61 7.48 -2.49
CA ASP A 180 -19.16 6.12 -2.59
C ASP A 180 -20.69 6.10 -2.60
N GLN A 181 -21.33 7.18 -2.09
CA GLN A 181 -22.77 7.37 -2.11
C GLN A 181 -23.26 8.07 -3.40
N LYS A 182 -22.37 8.41 -4.34
CA LYS A 182 -22.66 9.13 -5.56
C LYS A 182 -22.59 8.23 -6.79
N LYS A 183 -23.15 8.70 -7.88
CA LYS A 183 -23.15 8.00 -9.18
C LYS A 183 -22.32 8.80 -10.20
N PRO A 184 -21.70 8.11 -11.17
CA PRO A 184 -21.14 8.78 -12.31
C PRO A 184 -22.18 9.69 -12.96
N GLY A 185 -21.76 10.92 -13.25
CA GLY A 185 -22.64 11.93 -13.81
C GLY A 185 -23.26 12.91 -12.79
N ASP A 186 -23.21 12.62 -11.50
CA ASP A 186 -23.63 13.56 -10.46
C ASP A 186 -22.73 14.81 -10.48
N LEU A 187 -23.34 15.97 -10.18
CA LEU A 187 -22.63 17.24 -10.06
C LEU A 187 -22.21 17.45 -8.61
N ILE A 188 -20.96 17.85 -8.42
CA ILE A 188 -20.42 18.26 -7.12
C ILE A 188 -19.71 19.61 -7.25
N SER A 189 -19.87 20.45 -6.24
CA SER A 189 -19.17 21.73 -6.14
C SER A 189 -17.94 21.56 -5.25
N ILE A 190 -16.77 21.93 -5.75
CA ILE A 190 -15.53 21.90 -5.00
C ILE A 190 -14.96 23.30 -4.93
N LYS A 191 -14.68 23.77 -3.70
CA LYS A 191 -13.96 25.01 -3.45
C LYS A 191 -12.52 24.68 -3.10
N VAL A 192 -11.60 25.35 -3.78
CA VAL A 192 -10.16 25.21 -3.53
C VAL A 192 -9.51 26.58 -3.31
N LEU A 193 -8.45 26.59 -2.53
CA LEU A 193 -7.55 27.72 -2.39
C LEU A 193 -6.34 27.47 -3.27
N ARG A 194 -6.13 28.26 -4.30
CA ARG A 194 -5.03 28.16 -5.26
C ARG A 194 -3.89 29.09 -4.87
N ALA A 195 -2.68 28.54 -4.77
CA ALA A 195 -1.47 29.27 -4.41
C ALA A 195 -1.61 30.13 -3.14
N GLY A 196 -2.47 29.73 -2.19
CA GLY A 196 -2.70 30.43 -0.94
C GLY A 196 -3.41 31.79 -1.08
N LYS A 197 -3.93 32.13 -2.24
CA LYS A 197 -4.47 33.48 -2.53
C LYS A 197 -5.86 33.52 -3.15
N GLU A 198 -6.17 32.60 -4.03
CA GLU A 198 -7.40 32.65 -4.81
C GLU A 198 -8.33 31.50 -4.42
N VAL A 199 -9.56 31.83 -4.00
CA VAL A 199 -10.62 30.84 -3.77
C VAL A 199 -11.36 30.61 -5.07
N ILE A 200 -11.25 29.40 -5.59
CA ILE A 200 -11.88 28.97 -6.84
C ILE A 200 -13.00 27.98 -6.50
N SER A 201 -14.21 28.24 -6.98
CA SER A 201 -15.31 27.28 -6.91
C SER A 201 -15.55 26.68 -8.30
N ARG A 202 -15.62 25.35 -8.38
CA ARG A 202 -15.89 24.62 -9.60
C ARG A 202 -16.98 23.61 -9.37
N GLU A 203 -17.91 23.52 -10.29
CA GLU A 203 -18.90 22.46 -10.36
C GLU A 203 -18.41 21.42 -11.37
N ILE A 204 -18.30 20.16 -10.92
CA ILE A 204 -17.74 19.08 -11.71
C ILE A 204 -18.70 17.93 -11.76
N LYS A 205 -18.86 17.38 -12.96
CA LYS A 205 -19.57 16.13 -13.21
C LYS A 205 -18.65 14.96 -12.89
N LEU A 206 -19.07 14.07 -11.97
CA LEU A 206 -18.29 12.89 -11.60
C LEU A 206 -18.07 11.98 -12.80
N SER A 207 -16.87 11.50 -12.94
CA SER A 207 -16.47 10.51 -13.95
C SER A 207 -16.75 9.09 -13.45
N ALA A 208 -16.77 8.10 -14.36
CA ALA A 208 -16.88 6.68 -14.03
C ALA A 208 -15.51 6.03 -14.02
N ARG A 209 -15.23 5.18 -13.03
CA ARG A 209 -14.11 4.21 -13.05
C ARG A 209 -14.50 2.98 -13.86
N ASP A 210 -13.53 2.10 -14.11
CA ASP A 210 -13.75 0.86 -14.85
C ASP A 210 -14.69 -0.11 -14.10
N ASP A 211 -14.74 -0.03 -12.77
CA ASP A 211 -15.67 -0.77 -11.91
C ASP A 211 -17.07 -0.13 -11.81
N GLY A 212 -17.30 0.99 -12.51
CA GLY A 212 -18.56 1.73 -12.51
C GLY A 212 -18.75 2.67 -11.32
N SER A 213 -17.80 2.79 -10.39
CA SER A 213 -17.85 3.73 -9.27
C SER A 213 -17.62 5.17 -9.75
N ALA A 214 -18.20 6.14 -9.00
CA ALA A 214 -18.03 7.56 -9.28
C ALA A 214 -16.69 8.08 -8.73
N PHE A 215 -16.03 8.98 -9.46
CA PHE A 215 -14.82 9.63 -8.96
C PHE A 215 -14.66 11.05 -9.52
N ILE A 216 -13.96 11.91 -8.76
CA ILE A 216 -13.70 13.31 -9.15
C ILE A 216 -12.62 13.35 -10.25
N GLY A 217 -11.61 12.48 -10.14
CA GLY A 217 -10.44 12.49 -11.00
C GLY A 217 -9.29 13.33 -10.48
N ILE A 218 -9.21 13.50 -9.17
CA ILE A 218 -8.08 14.12 -8.46
C ILE A 218 -7.53 13.14 -7.44
N ASN A 219 -6.22 13.17 -7.22
CA ASN A 219 -5.59 12.50 -6.10
C ASN A 219 -5.40 13.51 -4.97
N ILE A 220 -5.93 13.19 -3.78
CA ILE A 220 -5.96 14.09 -2.63
C ILE A 220 -5.03 13.52 -1.56
N GLN A 221 -4.13 14.34 -1.06
CA GLN A 221 -3.28 14.01 0.07
C GLN A 221 -3.55 14.96 1.23
N SER A 222 -3.64 14.43 2.45
CA SER A 222 -3.68 15.23 3.66
C SER A 222 -2.26 15.72 3.98
N GLN A 223 -2.09 17.02 4.10
CA GLN A 223 -0.90 17.66 4.64
C GLN A 223 -1.21 18.16 6.03
N PHE A 224 -0.29 17.93 6.96
CA PHE A 224 -0.43 18.33 8.34
C PHE A 224 0.70 19.27 8.72
N ASP A 225 0.36 20.32 9.48
CA ASP A 225 1.34 21.13 10.20
C ASP A 225 1.49 20.54 11.61
N PHE A 226 2.46 19.64 11.75
CA PHE A 226 2.73 18.99 13.01
C PHE A 226 3.49 19.91 13.96
N PRO A 227 3.18 19.90 15.27
CA PRO A 227 3.81 20.80 16.25
C PRO A 227 5.31 20.51 16.47
N PHE A 228 5.82 19.40 15.94
CA PHE A 228 7.22 18.99 15.98
C PHE A 228 7.51 17.93 14.89
N ASP A 229 8.79 17.77 14.59
CA ASP A 229 9.23 16.84 13.55
C ASP A 229 9.15 15.38 13.99
N VAL A 230 8.48 14.54 13.19
CA VAL A 230 8.49 13.08 13.29
C VAL A 230 9.00 12.51 11.98
N LYS A 231 10.10 11.76 12.04
CA LYS A 231 10.71 11.11 10.88
C LYS A 231 10.77 9.60 11.09
N ILE A 232 10.26 8.85 10.11
CA ILE A 232 10.28 7.39 10.11
C ILE A 232 11.16 6.94 8.96
N LYS A 233 12.22 6.18 9.25
CA LYS A 233 13.14 5.63 8.25
C LYS A 233 13.16 4.12 8.38
N LEU A 234 12.73 3.43 7.34
CA LEU A 234 12.85 1.98 7.20
C LEU A 234 13.73 1.64 6.00
N ALA A 235 14.40 0.49 6.06
CA ALA A 235 15.15 -0.01 4.93
C ALA A 235 14.18 -0.59 3.90
N GLU A 236 14.24 -0.12 2.64
CA GLU A 236 13.63 -0.71 1.44
C GLU A 236 12.24 -1.33 1.63
N THR A 237 11.33 -0.62 2.29
CA THR A 237 9.97 -1.11 2.55
C THR A 237 8.97 -0.16 1.90
N GLY A 238 8.07 -0.69 1.08
CA GLY A 238 6.96 0.02 0.47
C GLY A 238 5.61 -0.42 1.04
N GLY A 239 4.55 0.30 0.65
CA GLY A 239 3.18 -0.04 0.99
C GLY A 239 2.70 0.53 2.34
N PRO A 240 1.38 0.59 2.54
CA PRO A 240 0.77 1.35 3.65
C PRO A 240 0.63 0.55 4.96
N SER A 241 1.00 -0.73 4.98
CA SER A 241 0.65 -1.68 6.04
C SER A 241 1.42 -1.55 7.36
N GLY A 242 2.39 -0.63 7.44
CA GLY A 242 3.15 -0.35 8.67
C GLY A 242 2.52 0.69 9.60
N GLY A 243 1.49 1.40 9.14
CA GLY A 243 0.96 2.59 9.78
C GLY A 243 0.54 2.42 11.24
N LEU A 244 -0.15 1.34 11.58
CA LEU A 244 -0.52 1.05 12.97
C LEU A 244 0.71 0.95 13.87
N ILE A 245 1.72 0.24 13.43
CA ILE A 245 2.93 0.01 14.23
C ILE A 245 3.73 1.31 14.37
N PHE A 246 3.77 2.16 13.32
CA PHE A 246 4.38 3.49 13.42
C PHE A 246 3.66 4.37 14.43
N ALA A 247 2.31 4.41 14.39
CA ALA A 247 1.53 5.19 15.34
C ALA A 247 1.80 4.75 16.79
N LEU A 248 1.79 3.44 17.05
CA LEU A 248 2.11 2.90 18.37
C LEU A 248 3.54 3.25 18.82
N GLY A 249 4.52 3.19 17.90
CA GLY A 249 5.90 3.57 18.21
C GLY A 249 6.08 5.07 18.51
N ILE A 250 5.31 5.93 17.84
CA ILE A 250 5.28 7.38 18.13
C ILE A 250 4.68 7.62 19.51
N VAL A 251 3.54 6.99 19.81
CA VAL A 251 2.88 7.08 21.11
C VAL A 251 3.82 6.60 22.23
N ASP A 252 4.49 5.45 22.05
CA ASP A 252 5.44 4.93 23.04
C ASP A 252 6.59 5.90 23.32
N LYS A 253 7.15 6.53 22.28
CA LYS A 253 8.23 7.53 22.44
C LYS A 253 7.78 8.85 23.06
N LEU A 254 6.52 9.21 22.94
CA LEU A 254 5.96 10.48 23.43
C LEU A 254 5.27 10.37 24.80
N THR A 255 5.13 9.15 25.33
CA THR A 255 4.52 8.91 26.65
C THR A 255 5.54 8.40 27.66
N SER A 256 5.32 8.69 28.93
CA SER A 256 6.17 8.17 30.01
C SER A 256 5.88 6.69 30.32
N GLN A 257 4.78 6.16 29.82
CA GLN A 257 4.43 4.75 29.95
C GLN A 257 5.06 3.96 28.80
N ASP A 258 5.95 3.03 29.14
CA ASP A 258 6.51 2.10 28.16
C ASP A 258 5.44 1.08 27.76
N LEU A 259 4.92 1.18 26.52
CA LEU A 259 3.89 0.28 26.01
C LEU A 259 4.43 -1.15 25.78
N VAL A 260 5.69 -1.26 25.41
CA VAL A 260 6.32 -2.52 25.04
C VAL A 260 6.76 -3.32 26.25
N ARG A 261 7.20 -2.67 27.31
CA ARG A 261 7.56 -3.29 28.62
C ARG A 261 8.51 -4.47 28.47
N TYR A 262 9.68 -4.24 27.87
CA TYR A 262 10.73 -5.23 27.61
C TYR A 262 10.34 -6.40 26.71
N ARG A 263 9.15 -6.41 26.10
CA ARG A 263 8.72 -7.48 25.19
C ARG A 263 9.24 -7.26 23.78
N ASN A 264 9.19 -8.32 22.98
CA ASN A 264 9.36 -8.27 21.54
C ASN A 264 7.96 -8.43 20.90
N ILE A 265 7.47 -7.35 20.32
CA ILE A 265 6.15 -7.29 19.69
C ILE A 265 6.38 -7.07 18.19
N ALA A 266 5.74 -7.87 17.37
CA ALA A 266 5.70 -7.67 15.93
C ALA A 266 4.26 -7.55 15.47
N GLY A 267 4.05 -6.70 14.46
CA GLY A 267 2.70 -6.48 13.94
C GLY A 267 2.69 -5.72 12.63
N THR A 268 1.49 -5.51 12.16
CA THR A 268 1.19 -4.81 10.91
C THR A 268 -0.22 -4.23 10.98
N GLY A 269 -0.55 -3.31 10.12
CA GLY A 269 -1.88 -2.70 10.02
C GLY A 269 -1.79 -1.36 9.28
N THR A 270 -2.77 -1.05 8.46
CA THR A 270 -2.96 0.32 8.00
C THR A 270 -3.62 1.14 9.12
N ILE A 271 -3.46 2.45 9.07
CA ILE A 271 -4.15 3.37 9.97
C ILE A 271 -4.58 4.61 9.19
N THR A 272 -5.76 5.10 9.52
CA THR A 272 -6.25 6.39 9.02
C THR A 272 -5.86 7.51 9.96
N THR A 273 -5.96 8.75 9.52
CA THR A 273 -5.60 9.93 10.31
C THR A 273 -6.43 10.09 11.60
N ASP A 274 -7.65 9.54 11.61
CA ASP A 274 -8.56 9.49 12.76
C ASP A 274 -8.37 8.24 13.66
N GLY A 275 -7.30 7.45 13.41
CA GLY A 275 -6.92 6.30 14.24
C GLY A 275 -7.65 4.99 13.94
N ARG A 276 -8.48 4.91 12.90
CA ARG A 276 -9.11 3.65 12.49
C ARG A 276 -8.09 2.71 11.86
N VAL A 277 -8.03 1.48 12.37
CA VAL A 277 -7.17 0.42 11.83
C VAL A 277 -7.88 -0.28 10.67
N GLY A 278 -7.18 -0.41 9.55
CA GLY A 278 -7.70 -1.01 8.33
C GLY A 278 -7.03 -2.33 7.95
N PRO A 279 -7.55 -2.98 6.91
CA PRO A 279 -7.05 -4.26 6.42
C PRO A 279 -5.66 -4.12 5.77
N ILE A 280 -5.00 -5.28 5.62
CA ILE A 280 -3.72 -5.41 4.94
C ILE A 280 -3.74 -6.56 3.94
N GLY A 281 -2.86 -6.52 2.95
CA GLY A 281 -2.58 -7.66 2.09
C GLY A 281 -1.51 -8.60 2.67
N GLY A 282 -1.49 -9.86 2.21
CA GLY A 282 -0.43 -10.83 2.52
C GLY A 282 -0.31 -11.16 4.02
N ILE A 283 -1.43 -11.30 4.74
CA ILE A 283 -1.41 -11.54 6.20
C ILE A 283 -0.79 -12.90 6.54
N ALA A 284 -0.92 -13.89 5.67
CA ALA A 284 -0.37 -15.23 5.91
C ALA A 284 1.15 -15.26 5.77
N GLU A 285 1.74 -14.33 5.01
CA GLU A 285 3.18 -14.19 4.76
C GLU A 285 3.87 -13.20 5.71
N LYS A 286 3.11 -12.52 6.56
CA LYS A 286 3.57 -11.57 7.57
C LYS A 286 3.68 -12.20 8.95
#